data_942948827a29d725437f1be006f5b0bf
#
_entry.id   942948827a29d725437f1be006f5b0bf
#
_cell.length_a   1.000
_cell.length_b   1.000
_cell.length_c   1.000
_cell.angle_alpha   90.00
_cell.angle_beta   90.00
_cell.angle_gamma   90.00
#
_symmetry.space_group_name_H-M   'P 1'
#
loop_
_entity.id
_entity.type
_entity.pdbx_description
1 polymer ?
#
loop_
_entity_poly.entity_id
_entity_poly.type
_entity_poly.pdbx_seq_one_letter_code
_entity_poly.pdbx_strand_id
1 'polypeptide(L)'
;MEADSKAQYDRIRKRIDAGERLTDEELMELMILPLTVKGKKEKQPVIISAVELAKRIADRKQALEALAGILTFSDKLIDEAYKRQIKEEMRMTQIGQMLIDEGMEKGMEKGIQALIEDNREDGVSDERIIEKLQKRFSMDRGKAESYLERFTQK
;
A
#
# COMPACT_ATOMS: atom_id res chain seq x y z
N MET A 1 -19.01 21.45 -4.78
CA MET A 1 -17.56 21.72 -4.86
C MET A 1 -17.37 23.24 -5.04
N GLU A 2 -16.56 23.84 -4.20
CA GLU A 2 -16.27 25.27 -4.29
C GLU A 2 -15.46 25.56 -5.57
N ALA A 3 -15.49 26.83 -6.03
CA ALA A 3 -14.86 27.23 -7.31
C ALA A 3 -13.37 26.85 -7.39
N ASP A 4 -12.62 27.07 -6.29
CA ASP A 4 -11.19 26.74 -6.25
C ASP A 4 -10.94 25.24 -6.32
N SER A 5 -11.75 24.44 -5.62
CA SER A 5 -11.65 22.97 -5.65
C SER A 5 -12.02 22.42 -7.02
N LYS A 6 -13.01 23.03 -7.68
CA LYS A 6 -13.41 22.64 -9.04
C LYS A 6 -12.31 22.97 -10.05
N ALA A 7 -11.70 24.14 -9.95
CA ALA A 7 -10.59 24.53 -10.83
C ALA A 7 -9.40 23.58 -10.66
N GLN A 8 -9.09 23.20 -9.43
CA GLN A 8 -8.04 22.24 -9.09
C GLN A 8 -8.35 20.86 -9.68
N TYR A 9 -9.56 20.37 -9.49
CA TYR A 9 -10.03 19.11 -10.05
C TYR A 9 -9.93 19.11 -11.59
N ASP A 10 -10.40 20.16 -12.24
CA ASP A 10 -10.39 20.26 -13.70
C ASP A 10 -8.96 20.30 -14.26
N ARG A 11 -8.04 20.95 -13.58
CA ARG A 11 -6.63 20.99 -13.96
C ARG A 11 -6.00 19.58 -13.89
N ILE A 12 -6.22 18.89 -12.81
CA ILE A 12 -5.72 17.51 -12.61
C ILE A 12 -6.33 16.58 -13.65
N ARG A 13 -7.64 16.70 -13.90
CA ARG A 13 -8.34 15.88 -14.90
C ARG A 13 -7.74 16.07 -16.29
N LYS A 14 -7.42 17.29 -16.68
CA LYS A 14 -6.81 17.56 -17.98
C LYS A 14 -5.47 16.86 -18.14
N ARG A 15 -4.64 16.88 -17.10
CA ARG A 15 -3.35 16.18 -17.14
C ARG A 15 -3.53 14.67 -17.26
N ILE A 16 -4.45 14.12 -16.51
CA ILE A 16 -4.75 12.67 -16.56
C ILE A 16 -5.30 12.28 -17.94
N ASP A 17 -6.22 13.07 -18.49
CA ASP A 17 -6.81 12.80 -19.81
C ASP A 17 -5.76 12.91 -20.93
N ALA A 18 -4.72 13.71 -20.74
CA ALA A 18 -3.57 13.80 -21.65
C ALA A 18 -2.57 12.64 -21.47
N GLY A 19 -2.81 11.73 -20.53
CA GLY A 19 -1.91 10.64 -20.25
C GLY A 19 -0.64 11.01 -19.51
N GLU A 20 -0.61 12.21 -18.95
CA GLU A 20 0.55 12.75 -18.24
C GLU A 20 0.61 12.24 -16.79
N ARG A 21 1.82 12.08 -16.28
CA ARG A 21 2.06 11.79 -14.88
C ARG A 21 1.79 13.04 -14.04
N LEU A 22 1.14 12.87 -12.90
CA LEU A 22 0.92 13.97 -11.96
C LEU A 22 2.23 14.31 -11.23
N THR A 23 2.40 15.59 -10.91
CA THR A 23 3.45 16.01 -9.99
C THR A 23 3.09 15.57 -8.58
N ASP A 24 4.08 15.55 -7.66
CA ASP A 24 3.82 15.21 -6.28
C ASP A 24 2.81 16.16 -5.63
N GLU A 25 2.86 17.43 -5.99
CA GLU A 25 1.90 18.44 -5.53
C GLU A 25 0.48 18.13 -6.02
N GLU A 26 0.34 17.85 -7.31
CA GLU A 26 -0.96 17.50 -7.91
C GLU A 26 -1.52 16.21 -7.32
N LEU A 27 -0.66 15.24 -7.05
CA LEU A 27 -1.04 13.99 -6.42
C LEU A 27 -1.60 14.24 -5.01
N MET A 28 -0.92 15.05 -4.22
CA MET A 28 -1.40 15.44 -2.89
C MET A 28 -2.71 16.23 -2.97
N GLU A 29 -2.82 17.16 -3.92
CA GLU A 29 -4.06 17.91 -4.14
C GLU A 29 -5.25 16.98 -4.41
N LEU A 30 -5.04 15.94 -5.22
CA LEU A 30 -6.07 14.95 -5.53
C LEU A 30 -6.46 14.15 -4.27
N MET A 31 -5.48 13.72 -3.49
CA MET A 31 -5.71 12.94 -2.28
C MET A 31 -6.55 13.70 -1.23
N ILE A 32 -6.29 14.99 -1.06
CA ILE A 32 -6.98 15.82 -0.06
C ILE A 32 -8.20 16.56 -0.60
N LEU A 33 -8.50 16.43 -1.87
CA LEU A 33 -9.60 17.16 -2.51
C LEU A 33 -10.93 17.05 -1.73
N PRO A 34 -11.34 15.87 -1.24
CA PRO A 34 -12.58 15.76 -0.45
C PRO A 34 -12.57 16.60 0.84
N LEU A 35 -11.39 16.86 1.39
CA LEU A 35 -11.25 17.65 2.63
C LEU A 35 -11.45 19.14 2.39
N THR A 36 -11.36 19.59 1.14
CA THR A 36 -11.57 21.01 0.78
C THR A 36 -13.03 21.39 0.71
N VAL A 37 -13.93 20.41 0.76
CA VAL A 37 -15.37 20.61 0.69
C VAL A 37 -15.96 20.58 2.10
N LYS A 38 -16.86 21.50 2.41
CA LYS A 38 -17.53 21.56 3.70
C LYS A 38 -18.77 20.65 3.70
N GLY A 39 -19.02 20.02 4.83
CA GLY A 39 -20.19 19.16 5.00
C GLY A 39 -19.91 17.70 4.65
N LYS A 40 -20.30 16.80 5.54
CA LYS A 40 -20.08 15.36 5.38
C LYS A 40 -20.80 14.79 4.16
N LYS A 41 -22.03 15.22 3.95
CA LYS A 41 -22.89 14.78 2.84
C LYS A 41 -22.33 15.26 1.50
N GLU A 42 -21.88 16.50 1.44
CA GLU A 42 -21.34 17.14 0.25
C GLU A 42 -19.99 16.57 -0.16
N LYS A 43 -19.25 15.96 0.77
CA LYS A 43 -17.97 15.30 0.51
C LYS A 43 -18.12 13.98 -0.27
N GLN A 44 -19.25 13.29 -0.14
CA GLN A 44 -19.44 11.97 -0.77
C GLN A 44 -19.27 12.01 -2.30
N PRO A 45 -19.93 12.91 -3.04
CA PRO A 45 -19.71 12.99 -4.49
C PRO A 45 -18.26 13.33 -4.86
N VAL A 46 -17.61 14.15 -4.03
CA VAL A 46 -16.21 14.56 -4.26
C VAL A 46 -15.26 13.39 -4.06
N ILE A 47 -15.50 12.57 -3.03
CA ILE A 47 -14.73 11.32 -2.81
C ILE A 47 -14.85 10.41 -4.02
N ILE A 48 -16.06 10.21 -4.51
CA ILE A 48 -16.32 9.35 -5.68
C ILE A 48 -15.61 9.92 -6.91
N SER A 49 -15.73 11.22 -7.15
CA SER A 49 -15.07 11.89 -8.29
C SER A 49 -13.54 11.76 -8.22
N ALA A 50 -12.97 11.94 -7.03
CA ALA A 50 -11.52 11.80 -6.83
C ALA A 50 -11.06 10.36 -7.10
N VAL A 51 -11.80 9.37 -6.60
CA VAL A 51 -11.50 7.95 -6.82
C VAL A 51 -11.56 7.59 -8.29
N GLU A 52 -12.63 7.98 -8.98
CA GLU A 52 -12.79 7.70 -10.41
C GLU A 52 -11.68 8.36 -11.24
N LEU A 53 -11.28 9.56 -10.86
CA LEU A 53 -10.18 10.27 -11.53
C LEU A 53 -8.84 9.55 -11.29
N ALA A 54 -8.58 9.14 -10.06
CA ALA A 54 -7.37 8.40 -9.68
C ALA A 54 -7.22 7.09 -10.45
N LYS A 55 -8.32 6.38 -10.68
CA LYS A 55 -8.32 5.13 -11.48
C LYS A 55 -7.86 5.35 -12.91
N ARG A 56 -7.99 6.56 -13.43
CA ARG A 56 -7.64 6.90 -14.81
C ARG A 56 -6.18 7.34 -14.98
N ILE A 57 -5.42 7.47 -13.91
CA ILE A 57 -3.99 7.81 -13.97
C ILE A 57 -3.26 6.71 -14.75
N ALA A 58 -2.50 7.12 -15.79
CA ALA A 58 -1.83 6.16 -16.68
C ALA A 58 -0.74 5.35 -15.97
N ASP A 59 0.06 6.00 -15.12
CA ASP A 59 1.05 5.31 -14.28
C ASP A 59 0.32 4.53 -13.19
N ARG A 60 0.36 3.21 -13.27
CA ARG A 60 -0.39 2.33 -12.35
C ARG A 60 0.04 2.46 -10.90
N LYS A 61 1.35 2.66 -10.65
CA LYS A 61 1.85 2.85 -9.29
C LYS A 61 1.34 4.16 -8.70
N GLN A 62 1.36 5.22 -9.48
CA GLN A 62 0.82 6.52 -9.07
C GLN A 62 -0.70 6.45 -8.84
N ALA A 63 -1.42 5.71 -9.67
CA ALA A 63 -2.85 5.47 -9.48
C ALA A 63 -3.13 4.81 -8.13
N LEU A 64 -2.35 3.79 -7.75
CA LEU A 64 -2.49 3.12 -6.47
C LEU A 64 -2.14 4.05 -5.30
N GLU A 65 -1.11 4.87 -5.44
CA GLU A 65 -0.75 5.87 -4.42
C GLU A 65 -1.89 6.88 -4.21
N ALA A 66 -2.48 7.36 -5.30
CA ALA A 66 -3.61 8.28 -5.24
C ALA A 66 -4.81 7.66 -4.52
N LEU A 67 -5.18 6.43 -4.90
CA LEU A 67 -6.29 5.71 -4.29
C LEU A 67 -6.04 5.46 -2.80
N ALA A 68 -4.85 5.01 -2.44
CA ALA A 68 -4.48 4.78 -1.05
C ALA A 68 -4.56 6.08 -0.22
N GLY A 69 -4.09 7.20 -0.78
CA GLY A 69 -4.15 8.51 -0.14
C GLY A 69 -5.58 8.99 0.06
N ILE A 70 -6.43 8.87 -0.95
CA ILE A 70 -7.84 9.24 -0.86
C ILE A 70 -8.53 8.43 0.23
N LEU A 71 -8.32 7.12 0.26
CA LEU A 71 -8.91 6.25 1.29
C LEU A 71 -8.42 6.61 2.69
N THR A 72 -7.14 6.94 2.83
CA THR A 72 -6.55 7.31 4.12
C THR A 72 -7.14 8.62 4.65
N PHE A 73 -7.16 9.66 3.83
CA PHE A 73 -7.66 10.97 4.24
C PHE A 73 -9.18 11.02 4.40
N SER A 74 -9.89 10.14 3.72
CA SER A 74 -11.36 10.07 3.75
C SER A 74 -11.90 8.93 4.62
N ASP A 75 -11.06 8.27 5.40
CA ASP A 75 -11.38 7.03 6.12
C ASP A 75 -12.67 7.11 6.95
N LYS A 76 -12.86 8.22 7.67
CA LYS A 76 -14.02 8.41 8.52
C LYS A 76 -15.26 8.94 7.78
N LEU A 77 -15.11 9.29 6.53
CA LEU A 77 -16.14 9.96 5.73
C LEU A 77 -16.71 9.06 4.63
N ILE A 78 -15.94 8.11 4.18
CA ILE A 78 -16.29 7.22 3.06
C ILE A 78 -17.22 6.10 3.53
N ASP A 79 -18.20 5.73 2.68
CA ASP A 79 -19.03 4.56 2.89
C ASP A 79 -18.17 3.28 2.92
N GLU A 80 -18.35 2.44 3.93
CA GLU A 80 -17.56 1.22 4.14
C GLU A 80 -17.66 0.22 2.98
N ALA A 81 -18.84 0.08 2.39
CA ALA A 81 -19.04 -0.82 1.25
C ALA A 81 -18.24 -0.34 0.03
N TYR A 82 -18.27 0.96 -0.23
CA TYR A 82 -17.53 1.59 -1.32
C TYR A 82 -16.02 1.49 -1.10
N LYS A 83 -15.57 1.72 0.14
CA LYS A 83 -14.17 1.56 0.53
C LYS A 83 -13.65 0.15 0.27
N ARG A 84 -14.43 -0.88 0.64
CA ARG A 84 -14.07 -2.28 0.39
C ARG A 84 -13.98 -2.58 -1.10
N GLN A 85 -14.90 -2.05 -1.89
CA GLN A 85 -14.88 -2.20 -3.34
C GLN A 85 -13.60 -1.62 -3.94
N ILE A 86 -13.20 -0.42 -3.54
CA ILE A 86 -11.97 0.21 -4.02
C ILE A 86 -10.74 -0.61 -3.63
N LYS A 87 -10.67 -1.07 -2.39
CA LYS A 87 -9.56 -1.90 -1.90
C LYS A 87 -9.44 -3.19 -2.71
N GLU A 88 -10.57 -3.81 -3.02
CA GLU A 88 -10.58 -5.05 -3.82
C GLU A 88 -10.11 -4.78 -5.25
N GLU A 89 -10.55 -3.70 -5.87
CA GLU A 89 -10.06 -3.31 -7.20
C GLU A 89 -8.55 -3.06 -7.20
N MET A 90 -8.02 -2.43 -6.14
CA MET A 90 -6.58 -2.21 -5.99
C MET A 90 -5.82 -3.54 -5.90
N ARG A 91 -6.33 -4.48 -5.12
CA ARG A 91 -5.72 -5.82 -4.97
C ARG A 91 -5.68 -6.60 -6.26
N MET A 92 -6.68 -6.43 -7.12
CA MET A 92 -6.78 -7.14 -8.39
C MET A 92 -5.79 -6.61 -9.44
N THR A 93 -5.16 -5.46 -9.22
CA THR A 93 -4.14 -4.97 -10.15
C THR A 93 -2.85 -5.76 -10.00
N GLN A 94 -2.11 -5.90 -11.09
CA GLN A 94 -0.81 -6.58 -11.07
C GLN A 94 0.16 -5.92 -10.09
N ILE A 95 0.23 -4.59 -10.10
CA ILE A 95 1.10 -3.84 -9.18
C ILE A 95 0.65 -3.99 -7.73
N GLY A 96 -0.68 -3.94 -7.49
CA GLY A 96 -1.23 -4.17 -6.16
C GLY A 96 -0.85 -5.53 -5.62
N GLN A 97 -0.91 -6.57 -6.45
CA GLN A 97 -0.50 -7.91 -6.07
C GLN A 97 0.99 -7.98 -5.77
N MET A 98 1.82 -7.34 -6.57
CA MET A 98 3.26 -7.27 -6.31
C MET A 98 3.58 -6.61 -4.96
N LEU A 99 2.89 -5.52 -4.62
CA LEU A 99 3.08 -4.83 -3.34
C LEU A 99 2.66 -5.70 -2.15
N ILE A 100 1.58 -6.47 -2.29
CA ILE A 100 1.13 -7.42 -1.27
C ILE A 100 2.21 -8.49 -1.08
N ASP A 101 2.70 -9.07 -2.17
CA ASP A 101 3.71 -10.13 -2.13
C ASP A 101 5.01 -9.62 -1.48
N GLU A 102 5.46 -8.41 -1.82
CA GLU A 102 6.63 -7.78 -1.19
C GLU A 102 6.41 -7.58 0.31
N GLY A 103 5.22 -7.13 0.71
CA GLY A 103 4.88 -6.93 2.12
C GLY A 103 4.88 -8.24 2.91
N MET A 104 4.36 -9.31 2.31
CA MET A 104 4.35 -10.65 2.91
C MET A 104 5.78 -11.18 3.05
N GLU A 105 6.62 -11.00 2.02
CA GLU A 105 8.01 -11.42 2.06
C GLU A 105 8.79 -10.68 3.15
N LYS A 106 8.64 -9.37 3.25
CA LYS A 106 9.28 -8.56 4.30
C LYS A 106 8.80 -8.97 5.69
N GLY A 107 7.52 -9.24 5.86
CA GLY A 107 6.95 -9.72 7.11
C GLY A 107 7.53 -11.08 7.51
N MET A 108 7.66 -11.98 6.55
CA MET A 108 8.26 -13.30 6.76
C MET A 108 9.74 -13.17 7.17
N GLU A 109 10.51 -12.32 6.49
CA GLU A 109 11.91 -12.08 6.84
C GLU A 109 12.09 -11.54 8.25
N LYS A 110 11.23 -10.61 8.68
CA LYS A 110 11.24 -10.10 10.06
C LYS A 110 10.95 -11.20 11.07
N GLY A 111 10.01 -12.08 10.77
CA GLY A 111 9.70 -13.23 11.62
C GLY A 111 10.87 -14.21 11.73
N ILE A 112 11.53 -14.49 10.62
CA ILE A 112 12.73 -15.34 10.57
C ILE A 112 13.86 -14.73 11.40
N GLN A 113 14.10 -13.43 11.23
CA GLN A 113 15.13 -12.72 11.99
C GLN A 113 14.86 -12.79 13.49
N ALA A 114 13.63 -12.53 13.90
CA ALA A 114 13.24 -12.59 15.32
C ALA A 114 13.44 -13.98 15.89
N LEU A 115 13.05 -15.04 15.16
CA LEU A 115 13.25 -16.41 15.60
C LEU A 115 14.73 -16.73 15.79
N ILE A 116 15.58 -16.34 14.87
CA ILE A 116 17.03 -16.58 14.94
C ILE A 116 17.63 -15.85 16.14
N GLU A 117 17.35 -14.57 16.28
CA GLU A 117 17.89 -13.74 17.37
C GLU A 117 17.45 -14.23 18.74
N ASP A 118 16.16 -14.54 18.91
CA ASP A 118 15.63 -15.03 20.19
C ASP A 118 16.25 -16.37 20.58
N ASN A 119 16.38 -17.31 19.64
CA ASN A 119 16.95 -18.61 19.92
C ASN A 119 18.45 -18.54 20.21
N ARG A 120 19.18 -17.64 19.56
CA ARG A 120 20.61 -17.43 19.83
C ARG A 120 20.80 -16.84 21.21
N GLU A 121 19.96 -15.90 21.60
CA GLU A 121 19.98 -15.29 22.93
C GLU A 121 19.77 -16.35 24.02
N ASP A 122 18.90 -17.32 23.74
CA ASP A 122 18.60 -18.45 24.65
C ASP A 122 19.64 -19.58 24.57
N GLY A 123 20.70 -19.43 23.77
CA GLY A 123 21.76 -20.43 23.64
C GLY A 123 21.38 -21.67 22.84
N VAL A 124 20.37 -21.60 22.01
CA VAL A 124 19.92 -22.72 21.17
C VAL A 124 20.95 -22.96 20.05
N SER A 125 21.26 -24.24 19.76
CA SER A 125 22.23 -24.62 18.73
C SER A 125 21.76 -24.24 17.32
N ASP A 126 22.71 -24.04 16.42
CA ASP A 126 22.44 -23.71 15.01
C ASP A 126 21.59 -24.79 14.33
N GLU A 127 21.90 -26.08 14.59
CA GLU A 127 21.11 -27.20 14.05
C GLU A 127 19.63 -27.12 14.47
N ARG A 128 19.40 -26.79 15.72
CA ARG A 128 18.03 -26.66 16.25
C ARG A 128 17.31 -25.47 15.65
N ILE A 129 18.02 -24.35 15.44
CA ILE A 129 17.45 -23.17 14.79
C ILE A 129 17.05 -23.49 13.34
N ILE A 130 17.91 -24.20 12.61
CA ILE A 130 17.62 -24.65 11.24
C ILE A 130 16.37 -25.51 11.19
N GLU A 131 16.24 -26.48 12.10
CA GLU A 131 15.05 -27.33 12.19
C GLU A 131 13.78 -26.49 12.43
N LYS A 132 13.85 -25.50 13.31
CA LYS A 132 12.73 -24.61 13.60
C LYS A 132 12.32 -23.78 12.38
N LEU A 133 13.30 -23.26 11.64
CA LEU A 133 13.05 -22.49 10.41
C LEU A 133 12.35 -23.35 9.37
N GLN A 134 12.85 -24.57 9.15
CA GLN A 134 12.25 -25.49 8.19
C GLN A 134 10.80 -25.84 8.56
N LYS A 135 10.55 -26.09 9.83
CA LYS A 135 9.22 -26.46 10.32
C LYS A 135 8.24 -25.30 10.28
N ARG A 136 8.64 -24.12 10.76
CA ARG A 136 7.72 -22.97 10.91
C ARG A 136 7.46 -22.21 9.63
N PHE A 137 8.46 -22.14 8.74
CA PHE A 137 8.37 -21.37 7.52
C PHE A 137 8.36 -22.24 6.26
N SER A 138 8.28 -23.55 6.42
CA SER A 138 8.17 -24.52 5.31
C SER A 138 9.24 -24.32 4.22
N MET A 139 10.48 -24.12 4.65
CA MET A 139 11.62 -23.96 3.74
C MET A 139 12.54 -25.17 3.76
N ASP A 140 13.37 -25.31 2.72
CA ASP A 140 14.39 -26.34 2.69
C ASP A 140 15.59 -25.97 3.59
N ARG A 141 16.47 -26.95 3.82
CA ARG A 141 17.64 -26.77 4.69
C ARG A 141 18.60 -25.69 4.15
N GLY A 142 18.84 -25.68 2.85
CA GLY A 142 19.75 -24.70 2.23
C GLY A 142 19.30 -23.28 2.47
N LYS A 143 18.01 -23.03 2.34
CA LYS A 143 17.41 -21.71 2.56
C LYS A 143 17.48 -21.34 4.04
N ALA A 144 17.21 -22.28 4.94
CA ALA A 144 17.32 -22.07 6.39
C ALA A 144 18.75 -21.71 6.80
N GLU A 145 19.75 -22.42 6.26
CA GLU A 145 21.16 -22.14 6.50
C GLU A 145 21.55 -20.74 6.00
N SER A 146 21.06 -20.36 4.83
CA SER A 146 21.28 -19.05 4.24
C SER A 146 20.75 -17.92 5.13
N TYR A 147 19.54 -18.07 5.64
CA TYR A 147 18.96 -17.09 6.57
C TYR A 147 19.73 -17.02 7.88
N LEU A 148 20.14 -18.16 8.43
CA LEU A 148 20.89 -18.22 9.66
C LEU A 148 22.23 -17.48 9.52
N GLU A 149 22.93 -17.70 8.41
CA GLU A 149 24.17 -16.99 8.09
C GLU A 149 23.94 -15.49 7.97
N ARG A 150 22.92 -15.09 7.22
CA ARG A 150 22.58 -13.69 6.96
C ARG A 150 22.30 -12.90 8.25
N PHE A 151 21.55 -13.48 9.17
CA PHE A 151 21.16 -12.80 10.41
C PHE A 151 22.12 -13.07 11.59
N THR A 152 23.20 -13.77 11.34
CA THR A 152 24.29 -13.97 12.32
C THR A 152 25.42 -13.00 12.12
N GLN A 153 25.63 -12.52 10.91
CA GLN A 153 26.67 -11.58 10.57
C GLN A 153 26.32 -10.19 11.15
N LYS A 154 27.25 -9.62 11.88
CA LYS A 154 27.12 -8.27 12.42
C LYS A 154 27.80 -7.26 11.51
#